data_2e42a852a0b2a9cdd6a31485aad907f9
#
_entry.id   2e42a852a0b2a9cdd6a31485aad907f9
#
_cell.length_a   1.000
_cell.length_b   1.000
_cell.length_c   1.000
_cell.angle_alpha   90.00
_cell.angle_beta   90.00
_cell.angle_gamma   90.00
#
_symmetry.space_group_name_H-M   'P 1'
#
loop_
_entity.id
_entity.type
_entity.pdbx_description
1 polymer ?
#
loop_
_entity_poly.entity_id
_entity_poly.type
_entity_poly.pdbx_seq_one_letter_code
_entity_poly.pdbx_strand_id
1 'polypeptide(L)'
;GDVYKRQVQGIEAEKSIVDGIRRLDRDPRPDLILVTRGGGSKEDLWVFNSERIARAAAACRRPVVSAVGHEIDTSILDYVADLRAPTPSAAAELCVPDQGDVRQKIFILQQNIQKNIQNRCNLCYNRFNQLATAQLLQRQHQQLDRRGQELAIVQAAVRQAAQRHVCLFYTSPS
;
A
#
# COMPACT_ATOMS: atom_id res chain seq x y z
N GLY A 1 1.51 26.38 -6.50
CA GLY A 1 2.08 26.86 -5.24
C GLY A 1 2.03 28.38 -5.20
N ASP A 2 1.53 28.93 -4.11
CA ASP A 2 1.52 30.40 -3.93
C ASP A 2 2.93 30.86 -3.57
N VAL A 3 3.50 31.73 -4.38
CA VAL A 3 4.81 32.35 -4.14
C VAL A 3 4.59 33.69 -3.44
N TYR A 4 4.89 33.75 -2.15
CA TYR A 4 4.92 35.02 -1.43
C TYR A 4 6.28 35.66 -1.60
N LYS A 5 6.40 36.57 -2.58
CA LYS A 5 7.58 37.42 -2.69
C LYS A 5 7.59 38.45 -1.57
N ARG A 6 8.60 38.39 -0.68
CA ARG A 6 8.86 39.41 0.34
C ARG A 6 10.20 40.07 0.03
N GLN A 7 10.26 41.38 0.17
CA GLN A 7 11.51 42.12 0.01
C GLN A 7 12.44 41.79 1.18
N VAL A 8 13.63 41.30 0.89
CA VAL A 8 14.57 40.74 1.87
C VAL A 8 15.69 41.73 2.18
N GLN A 9 15.58 42.97 1.74
CA GLN A 9 16.57 44.03 1.93
C GLN A 9 16.05 45.12 2.88
N GLY A 10 16.90 45.56 3.82
CA GLY A 10 16.61 46.62 4.78
C GLY A 10 16.24 46.15 6.18
N ILE A 11 16.06 47.10 7.08
CA ILE A 11 15.86 46.91 8.54
C ILE A 11 14.55 46.13 8.87
N GLU A 12 13.57 46.13 7.95
CA GLU A 12 12.29 45.43 8.13
C GLU A 12 12.29 44.00 7.56
N ALA A 13 13.39 43.56 6.92
CA ALA A 13 13.46 42.25 6.27
C ALA A 13 13.27 41.10 7.26
N GLU A 14 13.90 41.17 8.42
CA GLU A 14 13.77 40.15 9.49
C GLU A 14 12.31 39.96 9.91
N LYS A 15 11.62 41.04 10.22
CA LYS A 15 10.21 41.00 10.64
C LYS A 15 9.32 40.45 9.55
N SER A 16 9.57 40.87 8.31
CA SER A 16 8.81 40.42 7.14
C SER A 16 8.96 38.92 6.89
N ILE A 17 10.17 38.36 7.08
CA ILE A 17 10.46 36.91 6.92
C ILE A 17 9.76 36.12 8.03
N VAL A 18 9.88 36.55 9.30
CA VAL A 18 9.22 35.89 10.44
C VAL A 18 7.70 35.88 10.26
N ASP A 19 7.11 37.01 9.87
CA ASP A 19 5.68 37.08 9.61
C ASP A 19 5.25 36.22 8.43
N GLY A 20 6.09 36.11 7.40
CA GLY A 20 5.88 35.21 6.26
C GLY A 20 5.86 33.75 6.67
N ILE A 21 6.87 33.30 7.44
CA ILE A 21 6.96 31.93 7.95
C ILE A 21 5.73 31.60 8.81
N ARG A 22 5.42 32.44 9.80
CA ARG A 22 4.26 32.23 10.68
C ARG A 22 2.92 32.22 9.92
N ARG A 23 2.80 33.03 8.89
CA ARG A 23 1.58 33.05 8.06
C ARG A 23 1.41 31.76 7.27
N LEU A 24 2.50 31.27 6.65
CA LEU A 24 2.49 30.01 5.92
C LEU A 24 2.25 28.80 6.83
N ASP A 25 2.80 28.81 8.06
CA ASP A 25 2.56 27.73 9.02
C ASP A 25 1.08 27.66 9.47
N ARG A 26 0.40 28.79 9.54
CA ARG A 26 -1.05 28.84 9.87
C ARG A 26 -1.98 28.50 8.72
N ASP A 27 -1.52 28.65 7.48
CA ASP A 27 -2.31 28.36 6.30
C ASP A 27 -2.40 26.82 6.10
N PRO A 28 -3.59 26.23 5.98
CA PRO A 28 -3.75 24.78 5.82
C PRO A 28 -3.29 24.25 4.45
N ARG A 29 -3.07 25.10 3.47
CA ARG A 29 -2.79 24.71 2.08
C ARG A 29 -1.35 24.22 1.81
N PRO A 30 -0.27 24.87 2.35
CA PRO A 30 1.09 24.43 2.10
C PRO A 30 1.41 23.12 2.81
N ASP A 31 2.10 22.20 2.15
CA ASP A 31 2.63 20.97 2.74
C ASP A 31 4.03 21.20 3.37
N LEU A 32 4.78 22.17 2.85
CA LEU A 32 6.10 22.56 3.33
C LEU A 32 6.34 24.06 3.11
N ILE A 33 7.31 24.62 3.82
CA ILE A 33 7.73 26.02 3.70
C ILE A 33 9.13 26.04 3.11
N LEU A 34 9.29 26.62 1.90
CA LEU A 34 10.58 26.80 1.27
C LEU A 34 11.05 28.24 1.46
N VAL A 35 12.16 28.41 2.17
CA VAL A 35 12.81 29.70 2.33
C VAL A 35 13.97 29.81 1.36
N THR A 36 13.84 30.74 0.41
CA THR A 36 14.86 30.97 -0.62
C THR A 36 15.23 32.45 -0.67
N ARG A 37 16.42 32.73 -1.20
CA ARG A 37 16.77 34.08 -1.62
C ARG A 37 16.92 34.16 -3.13
N GLY A 38 16.75 35.34 -3.70
CA GLY A 38 17.14 35.65 -5.06
C GLY A 38 18.68 35.89 -5.15
N GLY A 39 19.20 36.09 -6.35
CA GLY A 39 20.56 36.54 -6.53
C GLY A 39 20.78 37.92 -5.91
N GLY A 40 21.74 38.03 -5.00
CA GLY A 40 22.06 39.24 -4.26
C GLY A 40 23.44 39.16 -3.62
N SER A 41 23.87 40.22 -2.93
CA SER A 41 25.16 40.31 -2.28
C SER A 41 25.27 39.41 -1.03
N LYS A 42 26.49 39.18 -0.51
CA LYS A 42 26.69 38.42 0.73
C LYS A 42 26.02 39.07 1.95
N GLU A 43 25.80 40.38 1.90
CA GLU A 43 25.12 41.14 2.92
C GLU A 43 23.65 40.74 3.09
N ASP A 44 23.01 40.29 2.02
CA ASP A 44 21.63 39.80 2.05
C ASP A 44 21.48 38.46 2.79
N LEU A 45 22.58 37.70 2.98
CA LEU A 45 22.62 36.47 3.80
C LEU A 45 22.55 36.73 5.31
N TRP A 46 23.02 37.91 5.78
CA TRP A 46 23.10 38.21 7.20
C TRP A 46 21.74 38.20 7.89
N VAL A 47 20.66 38.53 7.19
CA VAL A 47 19.33 38.51 7.76
C VAL A 47 18.91 37.12 8.21
N PHE A 48 19.37 36.06 7.52
CA PHE A 48 19.05 34.66 7.86
C PHE A 48 19.88 34.10 9.03
N ASN A 49 20.84 34.88 9.55
CA ASN A 49 21.52 34.60 10.79
C ASN A 49 20.77 35.17 12.01
N SER A 50 19.59 35.75 11.83
CA SER A 50 18.75 36.23 12.92
C SER A 50 18.19 35.08 13.77
N GLU A 51 18.39 35.17 15.07
CA GLU A 51 17.77 34.27 16.05
C GLU A 51 16.25 34.21 15.94
N ARG A 52 15.61 35.34 15.60
CA ARG A 52 14.15 35.42 15.47
C ARG A 52 13.64 34.60 14.31
N ILE A 53 14.37 34.63 13.17
CA ILE A 53 14.04 33.81 12.00
C ILE A 53 14.24 32.32 12.33
N ALA A 54 15.36 31.97 12.94
CA ALA A 54 15.66 30.61 13.35
C ALA A 54 14.59 30.03 14.32
N ARG A 55 14.21 30.81 15.34
CA ARG A 55 13.13 30.41 16.27
C ARG A 55 11.76 30.29 15.59
N ALA A 56 11.48 31.16 14.62
CA ALA A 56 10.24 31.08 13.87
C ALA A 56 10.18 29.82 13.01
N ALA A 57 11.29 29.44 12.36
CA ALA A 57 11.41 28.21 11.60
C ALA A 57 11.31 26.97 12.51
N ALA A 58 12.04 26.94 13.62
CA ALA A 58 12.02 25.82 14.58
C ALA A 58 10.62 25.59 15.23
N ALA A 59 9.82 26.64 15.34
CA ALA A 59 8.47 26.56 15.91
C ALA A 59 7.40 26.14 14.91
N CYS A 60 7.75 25.98 13.61
CA CYS A 60 6.81 25.58 12.57
C CYS A 60 6.36 24.14 12.78
N ARG A 61 5.10 23.88 12.48
CA ARG A 61 4.53 22.51 12.40
C ARG A 61 4.84 21.83 11.07
N ARG A 62 5.06 22.65 10.05
CA ARG A 62 5.35 22.20 8.70
C ARG A 62 6.85 22.11 8.49
N PRO A 63 7.32 21.16 7.68
CA PRO A 63 8.72 21.09 7.31
C PRO A 63 9.20 22.39 6.68
N VAL A 64 10.33 22.88 7.14
CA VAL A 64 10.99 24.08 6.63
C VAL A 64 12.23 23.67 5.85
N VAL A 65 12.30 24.09 4.61
CA VAL A 65 13.46 23.85 3.72
C VAL A 65 14.19 25.16 3.52
N SER A 66 15.50 25.18 3.80
CA SER A 66 16.35 26.33 3.54
C SER A 66 17.12 26.15 2.23
N ALA A 67 17.00 27.13 1.34
CA ALA A 67 17.81 27.25 0.12
C ALA A 67 18.36 28.68 -0.02
N VAL A 68 18.92 29.18 1.04
CA VAL A 68 19.40 30.56 1.18
C VAL A 68 20.89 30.67 0.89
N GLY A 69 21.69 29.72 1.41
CA GLY A 69 23.15 29.73 1.29
C GLY A 69 23.64 28.82 0.16
N HIS A 70 24.78 29.19 -0.43
CA HIS A 70 25.55 28.30 -1.31
C HIS A 70 26.37 27.31 -0.46
N GLU A 71 27.09 26.36 -1.10
CA GLU A 71 27.82 25.29 -0.39
C GLU A 71 28.77 25.80 0.69
N ILE A 72 29.37 26.98 0.51
CA ILE A 72 30.38 27.57 1.40
C ILE A 72 29.78 28.49 2.47
N ASP A 73 28.63 29.12 2.17
CA ASP A 73 28.01 30.14 3.02
C ASP A 73 26.80 29.54 3.75
N THR A 74 26.96 29.17 5.00
CA THR A 74 25.87 28.66 5.85
C THR A 74 25.29 29.75 6.72
N SER A 75 23.98 29.77 6.87
CA SER A 75 23.24 30.64 7.78
C SER A 75 22.74 29.86 9.02
N ILE A 76 22.36 30.55 10.09
CA ILE A 76 21.74 29.93 11.26
C ILE A 76 20.44 29.23 10.87
N LEU A 77 19.70 29.77 9.92
CA LEU A 77 18.50 29.14 9.41
C LEU A 77 18.78 27.75 8.80
N ASP A 78 19.92 27.56 8.12
CA ASP A 78 20.30 26.28 7.51
C ASP A 78 20.51 25.16 8.56
N TYR A 79 20.92 25.51 9.78
CA TYR A 79 21.07 24.56 10.89
C TYR A 79 19.77 24.19 11.58
N VAL A 80 18.76 25.06 11.46
CA VAL A 80 17.48 24.89 12.14
C VAL A 80 16.42 24.29 11.20
N ALA A 81 16.59 24.48 9.90
CA ALA A 81 15.68 23.92 8.88
C ALA A 81 15.74 22.38 8.86
N ASP A 82 14.62 21.74 8.54
CA ASP A 82 14.52 20.29 8.42
C ASP A 82 15.34 19.74 7.24
N LEU A 83 15.48 20.55 6.19
CA LEU A 83 16.29 20.21 5.03
C LEU A 83 17.02 21.46 4.52
N ARG A 84 18.30 21.28 4.17
CA ARG A 84 19.12 22.29 3.50
C ARG A 84 19.35 21.91 2.05
N ALA A 85 19.18 22.86 1.14
CA ALA A 85 19.54 22.72 -0.27
C ALA A 85 20.52 23.84 -0.70
N PRO A 86 21.48 23.54 -1.59
CA PRO A 86 22.49 24.52 -2.01
C PRO A 86 21.91 25.60 -2.92
N THR A 87 20.80 25.32 -3.58
CA THR A 87 20.13 26.26 -4.50
C THR A 87 18.61 26.09 -4.42
N PRO A 88 17.84 27.11 -4.80
CA PRO A 88 16.39 27.01 -4.88
C PRO A 88 15.90 25.90 -5.85
N SER A 89 16.63 25.68 -6.94
CA SER A 89 16.32 24.59 -7.90
C SER A 89 16.52 23.21 -7.28
N ALA A 90 17.66 23.01 -6.59
CA ALA A 90 17.92 21.76 -5.88
C ALA A 90 16.89 21.51 -4.76
N ALA A 91 16.47 22.57 -4.06
CA ALA A 91 15.40 22.46 -3.08
C ALA A 91 14.08 21.99 -3.69
N ALA A 92 13.72 22.54 -4.85
CA ALA A 92 12.50 22.13 -5.56
C ALA A 92 12.56 20.65 -5.98
N GLU A 93 13.71 20.18 -6.47
CA GLU A 93 13.92 18.76 -6.82
C GLU A 93 13.85 17.84 -5.60
N LEU A 94 14.43 18.25 -4.48
CA LEU A 94 14.40 17.47 -3.24
C LEU A 94 13.02 17.42 -2.58
N CYS A 95 12.22 18.49 -2.73
CA CYS A 95 10.91 18.60 -2.11
C CYS A 95 9.79 17.91 -2.89
N VAL A 96 9.96 17.71 -4.19
CA VAL A 96 8.93 17.14 -5.06
C VAL A 96 9.39 15.77 -5.55
N PRO A 97 8.66 14.69 -5.24
CA PRO A 97 9.01 13.37 -5.75
C PRO A 97 8.89 13.35 -7.28
N ASP A 98 9.79 12.65 -7.95
CA ASP A 98 9.72 12.45 -9.39
C ASP A 98 8.38 11.75 -9.75
N GLN A 99 7.63 12.38 -10.65
CA GLN A 99 6.36 11.82 -11.11
C GLN A 99 6.54 10.47 -11.83
N GLY A 100 7.68 10.26 -12.49
CA GLY A 100 8.04 8.99 -13.12
C GLY A 100 8.14 7.87 -12.08
N ASP A 101 8.88 8.10 -11.02
CA ASP A 101 9.06 7.14 -9.91
C ASP A 101 7.74 6.80 -9.23
N VAL A 102 6.90 7.81 -8.99
CA VAL A 102 5.58 7.60 -8.38
C VAL A 102 4.68 6.77 -9.30
N ARG A 103 4.64 7.08 -10.60
CA ARG A 103 3.87 6.31 -11.59
C ARG A 103 4.37 4.87 -11.70
N GLN A 104 5.68 4.66 -11.69
CA GLN A 104 6.27 3.33 -11.73
C GLN A 104 5.91 2.52 -10.49
N LYS A 105 5.98 3.10 -9.29
CA LYS A 105 5.55 2.46 -8.04
C LYS A 105 4.07 2.08 -8.08
N ILE A 106 3.21 2.97 -8.56
CA ILE A 106 1.77 2.69 -8.72
C ILE A 106 1.56 1.52 -9.68
N PHE A 107 2.24 1.51 -10.83
CA PHE A 107 2.14 0.43 -11.82
C PHE A 107 2.56 -0.92 -11.23
N ILE A 108 3.69 -0.98 -10.51
CA ILE A 108 4.16 -2.20 -9.85
C ILE A 108 3.15 -2.68 -8.80
N LEU A 109 2.60 -1.77 -7.99
CA LEU A 109 1.58 -2.11 -7.00
C LEU A 109 0.31 -2.66 -7.67
N GLN A 110 -0.13 -2.07 -8.76
CA GLN A 110 -1.29 -2.53 -9.53
C GLN A 110 -1.08 -3.95 -10.08
N GLN A 111 0.10 -4.23 -10.65
CA GLN A 111 0.44 -5.57 -11.12
C GLN A 111 0.46 -6.60 -9.98
N ASN A 112 1.02 -6.23 -8.83
CA ASN A 112 1.07 -7.11 -7.66
C ASN A 112 -0.33 -7.43 -7.13
N ILE A 113 -1.22 -6.44 -7.07
CA ILE A 113 -2.63 -6.63 -6.69
C ILE A 113 -3.32 -7.59 -7.65
N GLN A 114 -3.18 -7.35 -8.96
CA GLN A 114 -3.79 -8.20 -9.99
C GLN A 114 -3.30 -9.65 -9.90
N LYS A 115 -2.00 -9.86 -9.74
CA LYS A 115 -1.39 -11.19 -9.57
C LYS A 115 -1.91 -11.89 -8.31
N ASN A 116 -2.00 -11.17 -7.20
CA ASN A 116 -2.51 -11.72 -5.94
C ASN A 116 -3.98 -12.13 -6.04
N ILE A 117 -4.81 -11.30 -6.68
CA ILE A 117 -6.24 -11.63 -6.92
C ILE A 117 -6.33 -12.88 -7.79
N GLN A 118 -5.59 -12.95 -8.91
CA GLN A 118 -5.60 -14.10 -9.79
C GLN A 118 -5.18 -15.39 -9.07
N ASN A 119 -4.13 -15.33 -8.26
CA ASN A 119 -3.68 -16.48 -7.47
C ASN A 119 -4.75 -16.94 -6.48
N ARG A 120 -5.43 -16.02 -5.80
CA ARG A 120 -6.53 -16.36 -4.88
C ARG A 120 -7.71 -16.98 -5.62
N CYS A 121 -8.09 -16.44 -6.77
CA CYS A 121 -9.15 -17.01 -7.60
C CYS A 121 -8.80 -18.44 -8.05
N ASN A 122 -7.57 -18.65 -8.53
CA ASN A 122 -7.09 -19.98 -8.94
C ASN A 122 -7.09 -20.97 -7.77
N LEU A 123 -6.67 -20.53 -6.58
CA LEU A 123 -6.69 -21.36 -5.36
C LEU A 123 -8.13 -21.77 -4.99
N CYS A 124 -9.06 -20.81 -5.00
CA CYS A 124 -10.47 -21.07 -4.75
C CYS A 124 -11.08 -22.02 -5.78
N TYR A 125 -10.78 -21.82 -7.06
CA TYR A 125 -11.24 -22.67 -8.15
C TYR A 125 -10.72 -24.11 -8.01
N ASN A 126 -9.43 -24.27 -7.72
CA ASN A 126 -8.84 -25.61 -7.49
C ASN A 126 -9.48 -26.32 -6.30
N ARG A 127 -9.70 -25.58 -5.20
CA ARG A 127 -10.36 -26.13 -4.00
C ARG A 127 -11.82 -26.53 -4.28
N PHE A 128 -12.54 -25.71 -5.04
CA PHE A 128 -13.89 -26.05 -5.47
C PHE A 128 -13.90 -27.34 -6.33
N ASN A 129 -13.02 -27.46 -7.30
CA ASN A 129 -12.94 -28.66 -8.14
C ASN A 129 -12.59 -29.93 -7.35
N GLN A 130 -11.67 -29.82 -6.37
CA GLN A 130 -11.33 -30.94 -5.47
C GLN A 130 -12.56 -31.40 -4.67
N LEU A 131 -13.32 -30.48 -4.10
CA LEU A 131 -14.52 -30.81 -3.34
C LEU A 131 -15.63 -31.41 -4.23
N ALA A 132 -15.84 -30.82 -5.42
CA ALA A 132 -16.82 -31.33 -6.37
C ALA A 132 -16.50 -32.76 -6.81
N THR A 133 -15.22 -33.06 -7.12
CA THR A 133 -14.78 -34.39 -7.50
C THR A 133 -14.93 -35.39 -6.34
N ALA A 134 -14.55 -35.01 -5.11
CA ALA A 134 -14.70 -35.86 -3.94
C ALA A 134 -16.16 -36.21 -3.67
N GLN A 135 -17.07 -35.24 -3.77
CA GLN A 135 -18.53 -35.49 -3.62
C GLN A 135 -19.10 -36.42 -4.68
N LEU A 136 -18.67 -36.28 -5.93
CA LEU A 136 -19.11 -37.17 -7.02
C LEU A 136 -18.63 -38.60 -6.78
N LEU A 137 -17.37 -38.80 -6.40
CA LEU A 137 -16.82 -40.13 -6.09
C LEU A 137 -17.55 -40.76 -4.89
N GLN A 138 -17.83 -40.00 -3.84
CA GLN A 138 -18.55 -40.48 -2.67
C GLN A 138 -19.98 -40.91 -3.01
N ARG A 139 -20.69 -40.16 -3.85
CA ARG A 139 -22.04 -40.55 -4.34
C ARG A 139 -22.00 -41.84 -5.17
N GLN A 140 -21.00 -42.01 -6.01
CA GLN A 140 -20.85 -43.22 -6.81
C GLN A 140 -20.53 -44.44 -5.94
N HIS A 141 -19.67 -44.31 -4.91
CA HIS A 141 -19.41 -45.37 -3.95
C HIS A 141 -20.68 -45.79 -3.21
N GLN A 142 -21.44 -44.86 -2.70
CA GLN A 142 -22.71 -45.13 -2.03
C GLN A 142 -23.70 -45.84 -2.91
N GLN A 143 -23.78 -45.53 -4.22
CA GLN A 143 -24.64 -46.22 -5.15
C GLN A 143 -24.18 -47.68 -5.40
N LEU A 144 -22.87 -47.90 -5.50
CA LEU A 144 -22.30 -49.22 -5.66
C LEU A 144 -22.56 -50.09 -4.44
N ASP A 145 -22.36 -49.55 -3.23
CA ASP A 145 -22.63 -50.26 -1.98
C ASP A 145 -24.11 -50.66 -1.87
N ARG A 146 -25.02 -49.75 -2.20
CA ARG A 146 -26.44 -50.03 -2.24
C ARG A 146 -26.80 -51.17 -3.20
N ARG A 147 -26.28 -51.12 -4.43
CA ARG A 147 -26.50 -52.20 -5.40
C ARG A 147 -25.90 -53.52 -4.98
N GLY A 148 -24.74 -53.49 -4.30
CA GLY A 148 -24.14 -54.68 -3.70
C GLY A 148 -25.03 -55.32 -2.64
N GLN A 149 -25.63 -54.51 -1.76
CA GLN A 149 -26.59 -54.97 -0.78
C GLN A 149 -27.84 -55.57 -1.39
N GLU A 150 -28.43 -54.93 -2.42
CA GLU A 150 -29.59 -55.40 -3.15
C GLU A 150 -29.29 -56.77 -3.78
N LEU A 151 -28.12 -56.93 -4.43
CA LEU A 151 -27.66 -58.18 -5.01
C LEU A 151 -27.50 -59.28 -3.97
N ALA A 152 -26.94 -58.98 -2.81
CA ALA A 152 -26.76 -59.93 -1.73
C ALA A 152 -28.11 -60.48 -1.21
N ILE A 153 -29.12 -59.61 -1.09
CA ILE A 153 -30.49 -59.97 -0.70
C ILE A 153 -31.12 -60.92 -1.76
N VAL A 154 -30.99 -60.55 -3.05
CA VAL A 154 -31.52 -61.40 -4.15
C VAL A 154 -30.81 -62.78 -4.19
N GLN A 155 -29.46 -62.80 -4.02
CA GLN A 155 -28.73 -64.06 -3.98
C GLN A 155 -29.16 -64.95 -2.78
N ALA A 156 -29.37 -64.34 -1.63
CA ALA A 156 -29.86 -65.09 -0.44
C ALA A 156 -31.28 -65.67 -0.69
N ALA A 157 -32.19 -64.88 -1.28
CA ALA A 157 -33.52 -65.31 -1.62
C ALA A 157 -33.51 -66.46 -2.66
N VAL A 158 -32.66 -66.36 -3.70
CA VAL A 158 -32.49 -67.44 -4.72
C VAL A 158 -31.95 -68.69 -4.06
N ARG A 159 -30.93 -68.61 -3.22
CA ARG A 159 -30.38 -69.78 -2.49
C ARG A 159 -31.44 -70.44 -1.61
N GLN A 160 -32.21 -69.66 -0.90
CA GLN A 160 -33.28 -70.18 -0.02
C GLN A 160 -34.41 -70.85 -0.85
N ALA A 161 -34.79 -70.28 -1.99
CA ALA A 161 -35.76 -70.88 -2.87
C ALA A 161 -35.25 -72.18 -3.49
N ALA A 162 -34.00 -72.24 -3.93
CA ALA A 162 -33.37 -73.45 -4.43
C ALA A 162 -33.31 -74.54 -3.36
N GLN A 163 -32.93 -74.20 -2.13
CA GLN A 163 -32.95 -75.17 -1.02
C GLN A 163 -34.35 -75.74 -0.74
N ARG A 164 -35.36 -74.89 -0.73
CA ARG A 164 -36.74 -75.31 -0.55
C ARG A 164 -37.17 -76.29 -1.66
N HIS A 165 -36.83 -75.98 -2.90
CA HIS A 165 -37.18 -76.89 -4.01
C HIS A 165 -36.46 -78.23 -3.92
N VAL A 166 -35.18 -78.23 -3.61
CA VAL A 166 -34.39 -79.46 -3.42
C VAL A 166 -34.96 -80.29 -2.26
N CYS A 167 -35.32 -79.68 -1.11
CA CYS A 167 -35.93 -80.40 0.01
C CYS A 167 -37.31 -81.00 -0.38
N LEU A 168 -38.11 -80.29 -1.16
CA LEU A 168 -39.43 -80.81 -1.63
C LEU A 168 -39.29 -82.01 -2.56
N PHE A 169 -38.26 -82.06 -3.40
CA PHE A 169 -37.98 -83.24 -4.25
C PHE A 169 -37.53 -84.46 -3.48
N TYR A 170 -36.81 -84.26 -2.34
CA TYR A 170 -36.30 -85.39 -1.55
C TYR A 170 -37.30 -85.88 -0.48
N THR A 171 -38.33 -85.11 -0.14
CA THR A 171 -39.30 -85.44 0.90
C THR A 171 -40.72 -85.82 0.36
N SER A 172 -40.86 -85.94 -0.98
CA SER A 172 -42.11 -86.43 -1.56
C SER A 172 -42.16 -87.98 -1.42
N PRO A 173 -43.02 -88.53 -0.59
CA PRO A 173 -43.20 -90.00 -0.55
C PRO A 173 -43.84 -90.46 -1.85
N SER A 174 -43.26 -91.43 -2.45
CA SER A 174 -43.79 -92.21 -3.55
C SER A 174 -45.05 -92.99 -3.13
#